data_2b583788f619f2b547077ada30538d92
#
_entry.id   2b583788f619f2b547077ada30538d92
#
_cell.length_a   1.000
_cell.length_b   1.000
_cell.length_c   1.000
_cell.angle_alpha   90.00
_cell.angle_beta   90.00
_cell.angle_gamma   90.00
#
_symmetry.space_group_name_H-M   'P 1'
#
loop_
_entity.id
_entity.type
_entity.pdbx_description
1 polymer ?
#
loop_
_entity_poly.entity_id
_entity_poly.type
_entity_poly.pdbx_seq_one_letter_code
_entity_poly.pdbx_strand_id
1 'polypeptide(L)'
;MSGETFQKVLEYAARSFKLHGVKDIVFLGDHGSTQADQRAVAGRLNREWAGTPTRVHAIDEYYRAADVEFPRLLKARGYRDEELGRHAGLADTSLMLAVDQRMVRPGAARPGPPEASGVSGDPEPGQRRAGPARG
;
A
#
# COMPACT_ATOMS: atom_id res chain seq x y z
N MET A 1 3.97 2.61 11.58
CA MET A 1 5.14 3.46 11.22
C MET A 1 4.61 4.82 10.87
N SER A 2 5.20 5.91 11.39
CA SER A 2 4.78 7.26 10.97
C SER A 2 5.16 7.54 9.52
N GLY A 3 4.42 8.44 8.84
CA GLY A 3 4.74 8.85 7.46
C GLY A 3 6.15 9.43 7.35
N GLU A 4 6.59 10.21 8.34
CA GLU A 4 7.95 10.75 8.39
C GLU A 4 9.02 9.65 8.39
N THR A 5 8.84 8.60 9.21
CA THR A 5 9.76 7.47 9.25
C THR A 5 9.76 6.72 7.92
N PHE A 6 8.59 6.52 7.32
CA PHE A 6 8.48 5.87 6.02
C PHE A 6 9.19 6.68 4.92
N GLN A 7 9.00 8.00 4.89
CA GLN A 7 9.70 8.88 3.96
C GLN A 7 11.23 8.78 4.12
N LYS A 8 11.74 8.72 5.35
CA LYS A 8 13.19 8.55 5.61
C LYS A 8 13.70 7.21 5.07
N VAL A 9 12.95 6.13 5.26
CA VAL A 9 13.32 4.80 4.71
C VAL A 9 13.44 4.85 3.19
N LEU A 10 12.44 5.43 2.51
CA LEU A 10 12.48 5.59 1.05
C LEU A 10 13.65 6.46 0.60
N GLU A 11 13.89 7.56 1.30
CA GLU A 11 14.99 8.48 0.99
C GLU A 11 16.35 7.78 1.11
N TYR A 12 16.61 7.09 2.21
CA TYR A 12 17.88 6.39 2.42
C TYR A 12 18.08 5.27 1.40
N ALA A 13 17.05 4.52 1.08
CA ALA A 13 17.12 3.50 0.03
C ALA A 13 17.46 4.12 -1.33
N ALA A 14 16.77 5.18 -1.71
CA ALA A 14 17.03 5.87 -2.98
C ALA A 14 18.46 6.46 -3.05
N ARG A 15 18.95 7.05 -1.96
CA ARG A 15 20.33 7.56 -1.88
C ARG A 15 21.34 6.43 -2.02
N SER A 16 21.09 5.29 -1.41
CA SER A 16 21.94 4.10 -1.55
C SER A 16 22.00 3.63 -3.00
N PHE A 17 20.85 3.49 -3.67
CA PHE A 17 20.80 3.11 -5.07
C PHE A 17 21.55 4.09 -5.98
N LYS A 18 21.40 5.38 -5.73
CA LYS A 18 22.15 6.42 -6.47
C LYS A 18 23.66 6.26 -6.31
N LEU A 19 24.16 5.98 -5.09
CA LEU A 19 25.58 5.74 -4.84
C LEU A 19 26.11 4.54 -5.63
N HIS A 20 25.26 3.55 -5.90
CA HIS A 20 25.58 2.38 -6.72
C HIS A 20 25.37 2.61 -8.23
N GLY A 21 25.13 3.86 -8.66
CA GLY A 21 25.04 4.22 -10.07
C GLY A 21 23.69 3.91 -10.73
N VAL A 22 22.66 3.59 -9.94
CA VAL A 22 21.30 3.38 -10.47
C VAL A 22 20.75 4.72 -10.97
N LYS A 23 20.26 4.73 -12.21
CA LYS A 23 19.75 5.94 -12.85
C LYS A 23 18.25 6.14 -12.63
N ASP A 24 17.48 5.07 -12.71
CA ASP A 24 16.03 5.10 -12.52
C ASP A 24 15.66 4.30 -11.28
N ILE A 25 15.09 4.96 -10.29
CA ILE A 25 14.64 4.39 -9.02
C ILE A 25 13.13 4.49 -9.00
N VAL A 26 12.44 3.34 -8.90
CA VAL A 26 10.98 3.28 -8.92
C VAL A 26 10.45 2.96 -7.54
N PHE A 27 9.56 3.82 -7.04
CA PHE A 27 8.71 3.52 -5.89
C PHE A 27 7.42 2.90 -6.41
N LEU A 28 7.20 1.66 -6.06
CA LEU A 28 6.00 0.92 -6.42
C LEU A 28 5.32 0.42 -5.14
N GLY A 29 4.12 0.88 -4.88
CA GLY A 29 3.40 0.51 -3.68
C GLY A 29 1.91 0.34 -3.95
N ASP A 30 1.28 -0.62 -3.27
CA ASP A 30 -0.15 -0.87 -3.38
C ASP A 30 -0.91 -0.56 -2.07
N HIS A 31 -0.40 0.36 -1.27
CA HIS A 31 -1.08 0.83 -0.07
C HIS A 31 -1.42 2.32 -0.16
N GLY A 32 -2.70 2.66 -0.04
CA GLY A 32 -3.21 4.01 -0.28
C GLY A 32 -2.55 5.09 0.56
N SER A 33 -2.35 4.84 1.87
CA SER A 33 -1.77 5.84 2.78
C SER A 33 -0.31 6.18 2.48
N THR A 34 0.41 5.36 1.70
CA THR A 34 1.82 5.60 1.38
C THR A 34 2.05 6.32 0.05
N GLN A 35 1.02 6.50 -0.78
CA GLN A 35 1.16 7.10 -2.11
C GLN A 35 1.64 8.56 -2.03
N ALA A 36 1.08 9.35 -1.12
CA ALA A 36 1.49 10.73 -0.92
C ALA A 36 2.95 10.86 -0.47
N ASP A 37 3.39 9.97 0.43
CA ASP A 37 4.76 9.93 0.93
C ASP A 37 5.77 9.58 -0.19
N GLN A 38 5.44 8.60 -1.03
CA GLN A 38 6.26 8.22 -2.18
C GLN A 38 6.44 9.40 -3.14
N ARG A 39 5.35 10.11 -3.49
CA ARG A 39 5.41 11.31 -4.33
C ARG A 39 6.25 12.43 -3.71
N ALA A 40 6.07 12.67 -2.40
CA ALA A 40 6.80 13.71 -1.69
C ALA A 40 8.31 13.45 -1.71
N VAL A 41 8.72 12.20 -1.44
CA VAL A 41 10.15 11.82 -1.48
C VAL A 41 10.70 11.89 -2.89
N ALA A 42 10.01 11.33 -3.87
CA ALA A 42 10.45 11.39 -5.28
C ALA A 42 10.62 12.82 -5.76
N GLY A 43 9.64 13.70 -5.49
CA GLY A 43 9.73 15.12 -5.87
C GLY A 43 10.87 15.87 -5.18
N ARG A 44 11.13 15.60 -3.90
CA ARG A 44 12.24 16.19 -3.15
C ARG A 44 13.59 15.77 -3.72
N LEU A 45 13.78 14.46 -3.91
CA LEU A 45 15.04 13.92 -4.43
C LEU A 45 15.29 14.33 -5.88
N ASN A 46 14.28 14.39 -6.73
CA ASN A 46 14.43 14.85 -8.11
C ASN A 46 14.82 16.34 -8.21
N ARG A 47 14.35 17.19 -7.29
CA ARG A 47 14.83 18.59 -7.22
C ARG A 47 16.28 18.64 -6.76
N GLU A 48 16.64 17.90 -5.74
CA GLU A 48 18.01 17.85 -5.23
C GLU A 48 19.00 17.34 -6.30
N TRP A 49 18.57 16.35 -7.09
CA TRP A 49 19.42 15.67 -8.09
C TRP A 49 19.24 16.18 -9.51
N ALA A 50 18.67 17.38 -9.69
CA ALA A 50 18.32 17.91 -11.02
C ALA A 50 19.51 17.90 -12.01
N GLY A 51 20.73 18.15 -11.54
CA GLY A 51 21.96 18.12 -12.34
C GLY A 51 22.60 16.75 -12.53
N THR A 52 21.95 15.67 -12.10
CA THR A 52 22.46 14.29 -12.21
C THR A 52 21.57 13.44 -13.13
N PRO A 53 22.05 12.31 -13.65
CA PRO A 53 21.24 11.42 -14.47
C PRO A 53 20.23 10.58 -13.67
N THR A 54 20.30 10.59 -12.32
CA THR A 54 19.42 9.79 -11.48
C THR A 54 18.04 10.43 -11.31
N ARG A 55 17.00 9.65 -11.47
CA ARG A 55 15.60 10.06 -11.26
C ARG A 55 14.88 9.05 -10.37
N VAL A 56 13.94 9.57 -9.57
CA VAL A 56 13.05 8.78 -8.72
C VAL A 56 11.64 8.92 -9.27
N HIS A 57 10.96 7.80 -9.46
CA HIS A 57 9.62 7.71 -10.01
C HIS A 57 8.68 7.12 -8.94
N ALA A 58 7.64 7.85 -8.57
CA ALA A 58 6.53 7.31 -7.79
C ALA A 58 5.41 6.92 -8.77
N ILE A 59 5.10 5.64 -8.86
CA ILE A 59 4.17 5.09 -9.86
C ILE A 59 2.78 4.94 -9.24
N ASP A 60 2.02 6.02 -9.23
CA ASP A 60 0.63 6.04 -8.73
C ASP A 60 -0.31 5.20 -9.59
N GLU A 61 -0.03 5.07 -10.86
CA GLU A 61 -0.84 4.34 -11.83
C GLU A 61 -1.00 2.87 -11.44
N TYR A 62 0.03 2.27 -10.85
CA TYR A 62 -0.05 0.90 -10.34
C TYR A 62 -1.11 0.78 -9.25
N TYR A 63 -1.04 1.64 -8.22
CA TYR A 63 -2.03 1.64 -7.15
C TYR A 63 -3.44 1.92 -7.68
N ARG A 64 -3.58 2.89 -8.57
CA ARG A 64 -4.86 3.23 -9.18
C ARG A 64 -5.45 2.07 -9.99
N ALA A 65 -4.63 1.33 -10.71
CA ALA A 65 -5.08 0.15 -11.45
C ALA A 65 -5.65 -0.92 -10.51
N ALA A 66 -5.00 -1.14 -9.37
CA ALA A 66 -5.43 -2.11 -8.37
C ALA A 66 -6.68 -1.63 -7.59
N ASP A 67 -6.72 -0.36 -7.18
CA ASP A 67 -7.76 0.19 -6.27
C ASP A 67 -9.01 0.68 -7.00
N VAL A 68 -8.90 1.07 -8.27
CA VAL A 68 -10.01 1.67 -9.03
C VAL A 68 -10.40 0.85 -10.26
N GLU A 69 -9.42 0.56 -11.13
CA GLU A 69 -9.74 -0.03 -12.43
C GLU A 69 -10.13 -1.51 -12.32
N PHE A 70 -9.42 -2.27 -11.47
CA PHE A 70 -9.71 -3.69 -11.27
C PHE A 70 -11.07 -3.93 -10.58
N PRO A 71 -11.45 -3.25 -9.50
CA PRO A 71 -12.81 -3.31 -8.96
C PRO A 71 -13.89 -2.93 -9.97
N ARG A 72 -13.66 -1.92 -10.81
CA ARG A 72 -14.59 -1.55 -11.88
C ARG A 72 -14.80 -2.70 -12.87
N LEU A 73 -13.71 -3.35 -13.27
CA LEU A 73 -13.77 -4.52 -14.16
C LEU A 73 -14.56 -5.68 -13.53
N LEU A 74 -14.35 -5.95 -12.25
CA LEU A 74 -15.06 -7.01 -11.53
C LEU A 74 -16.56 -6.69 -11.41
N LYS A 75 -16.92 -5.45 -11.09
CA LYS A 75 -18.32 -4.99 -11.08
C LYS A 75 -18.99 -5.15 -12.44
N ALA A 76 -18.31 -4.81 -13.53
CA ALA A 76 -18.81 -5.02 -14.89
C ALA A 76 -19.02 -6.50 -15.22
N ARG A 77 -18.39 -7.42 -14.50
CA ARG A 77 -18.59 -8.87 -14.59
C ARG A 77 -19.66 -9.40 -13.63
N GLY A 78 -20.34 -8.52 -12.89
CA GLY A 78 -21.44 -8.88 -12.00
C GLY A 78 -21.07 -9.11 -10.54
N TYR A 79 -19.82 -8.91 -10.15
CA TYR A 79 -19.44 -9.01 -8.73
C TYR A 79 -19.93 -7.79 -7.95
N ARG A 80 -20.40 -8.01 -6.72
CA ARG A 80 -20.91 -6.97 -5.82
C ARG A 80 -19.79 -6.44 -4.92
N ASP A 81 -19.98 -5.25 -4.34
CA ASP A 81 -18.99 -4.62 -3.46
C ASP A 81 -18.62 -5.48 -2.25
N GLU A 82 -19.60 -6.23 -1.69
CA GLU A 82 -19.39 -7.11 -0.56
C GLU A 82 -18.50 -8.31 -0.90
N GLU A 83 -18.45 -8.70 -2.17
CA GLU A 83 -17.64 -9.82 -2.66
C GLU A 83 -16.21 -9.39 -2.99
N LEU A 84 -16.02 -8.13 -3.35
CA LEU A 84 -14.70 -7.61 -3.73
C LEU A 84 -13.74 -7.57 -2.55
N GLY A 85 -14.18 -7.04 -1.40
CA GLY A 85 -13.33 -6.82 -0.24
C GLY A 85 -12.17 -5.88 -0.53
N ARG A 86 -11.61 -5.26 0.51
CA ARG A 86 -10.44 -4.37 0.35
C ARG A 86 -9.11 -5.06 0.65
N HIS A 87 -9.12 -5.99 1.60
CA HIS A 87 -7.94 -6.73 2.03
C HIS A 87 -8.30 -8.21 2.10
N ALA A 88 -7.43 -9.06 1.58
CA ALA A 88 -7.68 -10.49 1.40
C ALA A 88 -9.02 -10.76 0.67
N GLY A 89 -9.44 -9.82 -0.16
CA GLY A 89 -10.66 -9.88 -0.94
C GLY A 89 -10.53 -10.77 -2.17
N LEU A 90 -11.48 -10.63 -3.08
CA LEU A 90 -11.53 -11.42 -4.31
C LEU A 90 -10.24 -11.31 -5.13
N ALA A 91 -9.70 -10.09 -5.25
CA ALA A 91 -8.49 -9.82 -6.03
C ALA A 91 -7.27 -10.53 -5.44
N ASP A 92 -6.98 -10.26 -4.17
CA ASP A 92 -5.80 -10.82 -3.48
C ASP A 92 -5.87 -12.34 -3.41
N THR A 93 -7.04 -12.86 -3.04
CA THR A 93 -7.26 -14.31 -2.90
C THR A 93 -7.16 -15.02 -4.25
N SER A 94 -7.73 -14.47 -5.32
CA SER A 94 -7.65 -15.04 -6.65
C SER A 94 -6.22 -15.03 -7.20
N LEU A 95 -5.46 -13.97 -6.95
CA LEU A 95 -4.06 -13.88 -7.32
C LEU A 95 -3.23 -14.95 -6.59
N MET A 96 -3.44 -15.12 -5.29
CA MET A 96 -2.75 -16.16 -4.52
C MET A 96 -3.13 -17.58 -4.99
N LEU A 97 -4.41 -17.82 -5.30
CA LEU A 97 -4.85 -19.10 -5.88
C LEU A 97 -4.19 -19.40 -7.23
N ALA A 98 -3.99 -18.37 -8.05
CA ALA A 98 -3.32 -18.51 -9.34
C ALA A 98 -1.81 -18.81 -9.21
N VAL A 99 -1.19 -18.33 -8.13
CA VAL A 99 0.24 -18.58 -7.84
C VAL A 99 0.41 -19.98 -7.23
N ASP A 100 -0.30 -20.28 -6.17
CA ASP A 100 -0.28 -21.60 -5.51
C ASP A 100 -1.50 -21.77 -4.61
N GLN A 101 -2.37 -22.71 -4.97
CA GLN A 101 -3.61 -23.00 -4.22
C GLN A 101 -3.36 -23.34 -2.74
N ARG A 102 -2.20 -23.89 -2.41
CA ARG A 102 -1.84 -24.26 -1.03
C ARG A 102 -1.64 -23.04 -0.12
N MET A 103 -1.44 -21.86 -0.68
CA MET A 103 -1.28 -20.61 0.07
C MET A 103 -2.63 -20.03 0.55
N VAL A 104 -3.75 -20.52 0.04
CA VAL A 104 -5.09 -20.09 0.44
C VAL A 104 -5.74 -21.16 1.32
N ARG A 105 -6.29 -20.72 2.46
CA ARG A 105 -7.04 -21.59 3.37
C ARG A 105 -8.52 -21.62 2.95
N PRO A 106 -9.05 -22.69 2.36
CA PRO A 106 -10.41 -22.72 1.83
C PRO A 106 -11.50 -22.40 2.87
N GLY A 107 -11.30 -22.86 4.11
CA GLY A 107 -12.26 -22.63 5.20
C GLY A 107 -12.22 -21.22 5.80
N ALA A 108 -11.24 -20.40 5.45
CA ALA A 108 -11.11 -19.00 5.91
C ALA A 108 -11.65 -17.99 4.88
N ALA A 109 -11.96 -18.44 3.67
CA ALA A 109 -12.55 -17.59 2.63
C ALA A 109 -14.01 -17.29 2.97
N ARG A 110 -14.25 -16.31 3.83
CA ARG A 110 -15.57 -15.78 4.15
C ARG A 110 -15.66 -14.34 3.63
N PRO A 111 -16.84 -13.88 3.18
CA PRO A 111 -17.05 -12.45 2.97
C PRO A 111 -16.73 -11.72 4.28
N GLY A 112 -15.73 -10.85 4.26
CA GLY A 112 -15.44 -10.00 5.42
C GLY A 112 -16.57 -9.01 5.62
N PRO A 113 -16.81 -8.52 6.86
CA PRO A 113 -17.74 -7.42 7.06
C PRO A 113 -17.24 -6.21 6.24
N PRO A 114 -18.13 -5.44 5.62
CA PRO A 114 -17.77 -4.33 4.73
C PRO A 114 -16.91 -3.25 5.39
N GLU A 115 -16.80 -3.24 6.71
CA GLU A 115 -16.06 -2.22 7.47
C GLU A 115 -14.70 -2.69 8.03
N ALA A 116 -14.27 -3.91 7.81
CA ALA A 116 -12.99 -4.40 8.34
C ALA A 116 -11.75 -3.76 7.68
N SER A 117 -11.94 -2.83 6.76
CA SER A 117 -10.87 -2.14 6.03
C SER A 117 -10.43 -0.82 6.65
N GLY A 118 -10.93 -0.46 7.82
CA GLY A 118 -10.68 0.83 8.46
C GLY A 118 -9.60 0.79 9.54
N VAL A 119 -8.49 0.12 9.36
CA VAL A 119 -7.32 0.32 10.24
C VAL A 119 -6.24 1.05 9.49
N SER A 120 -6.48 2.29 9.23
CA SER A 120 -5.45 3.28 8.98
C SER A 120 -5.75 4.54 9.78
N GLY A 121 -5.71 4.40 11.09
CA GLY A 121 -5.58 5.51 12.00
C GLY A 121 -4.52 5.08 12.97
N ASP A 122 -3.34 5.69 12.94
CA ASP A 122 -2.50 5.72 14.13
C ASP A 122 -3.41 6.13 15.27
N PRO A 123 -3.42 5.42 16.42
CA PRO A 123 -4.22 5.86 17.56
C PRO A 123 -3.78 7.28 17.92
N GLU A 124 -4.71 8.23 17.90
CA GLU A 124 -4.48 9.57 18.41
C GLU A 124 -3.73 9.47 19.75
N PRO A 125 -2.63 10.23 19.95
CA PRO A 125 -1.88 10.19 21.20
C PRO A 125 -2.75 10.80 22.30
N GLY A 126 -3.52 9.97 23.01
CA GLY A 126 -4.39 10.44 24.09
C GLY A 126 -5.42 9.43 24.61
N GLN A 127 -5.82 8.44 23.85
CA GLN A 127 -6.81 7.47 24.33
C GLN A 127 -6.13 6.22 24.95
N ARG A 128 -5.50 6.41 26.11
CA ARG A 128 -5.23 5.29 27.00
C ARG A 128 -6.55 4.83 27.60
N ARG A 129 -7.07 3.68 27.18
CA ARG A 129 -8.15 3.02 27.90
C ARG A 129 -7.68 2.72 29.31
N ALA A 130 -8.36 3.31 30.31
CA ALA A 130 -8.21 2.93 31.70
C ALA A 130 -8.62 1.45 31.81
N GLY A 131 -7.70 0.59 32.20
CA GLY A 131 -7.98 -0.80 32.53
C GLY A 131 -8.92 -0.87 33.74
N PRO A 132 -9.75 -1.93 33.87
CA PRO A 132 -10.63 -2.09 35.00
C PRO A 132 -9.80 -2.21 36.28
N ALA A 133 -10.15 -1.43 37.29
CA ALA A 133 -9.63 -1.52 38.64
C ALA A 133 -9.91 -2.95 39.17
N ARG A 134 -8.87 -3.64 39.59
CA ARG A 134 -9.00 -4.89 40.34
C ARG A 134 -9.38 -4.53 41.77
N GLY A 135 -10.58 -4.85 42.17
CA GLY A 135 -11.02 -4.96 43.56
C GLY A 135 -10.60 -6.31 44.11
#